data_106f6654573a8d7dd4bf32d12a9e8025
#
_entry.id   106f6654573a8d7dd4bf32d12a9e8025
#
_cell.length_a   1.000
_cell.length_b   1.000
_cell.length_c   1.000
_cell.angle_alpha   90.00
_cell.angle_beta   90.00
_cell.angle_gamma   90.00
#
_symmetry.space_group_name_H-M   'P 1'
#
loop_
_entity.id
_entity.type
_entity.pdbx_description
1 polymer ?
#
loop_
_entity_poly.entity_id
_entity_poly.type
_entity_poly.pdbx_seq_one_letter_code
_entity_poly.pdbx_strand_id
1 'polypeptide(L)'
;MDLDKKLEKYFDLTGRALKKVKLNKKAKIDVEKAALDFLDMAQRYYDDAKHFEKKGDKLTAFAALNYAHGWLDAGARLGLFDVGADNELFTVDEEWLK
;
A
#
# COMPACT_ATOMS: atom_id res chain seq x y z
N MET A 1 18.79 15.03 3.52
CA MET A 1 18.04 13.97 4.23
C MET A 1 18.91 12.75 4.32
N ASP A 2 19.07 12.20 5.50
CA ASP A 2 19.92 11.04 5.74
C ASP A 2 19.13 9.75 5.45
N LEU A 3 19.42 9.13 4.31
CA LEU A 3 18.75 7.89 3.89
C LEU A 3 19.05 6.73 4.85
N ASP A 4 20.27 6.65 5.35
CA ASP A 4 20.65 5.58 6.27
C ASP A 4 19.84 5.63 7.56
N LYS A 5 19.64 6.82 8.12
CA LYS A 5 18.81 6.99 9.33
C LYS A 5 17.36 6.64 9.06
N LYS A 6 16.83 7.01 7.89
CA LYS A 6 15.47 6.65 7.51
C LYS A 6 15.31 5.15 7.36
N LEU A 7 16.26 4.49 6.70
CA LEU A 7 16.23 3.04 6.57
C LEU A 7 16.26 2.36 7.93
N GLU A 8 17.14 2.76 8.81
CA GLU A 8 17.23 2.21 10.16
C GLU A 8 15.91 2.36 10.90
N LYS A 9 15.32 3.57 10.86
CA LYS A 9 14.04 3.85 11.51
C LYS A 9 12.93 2.94 10.98
N TYR A 10 12.81 2.80 9.65
CA TYR A 10 11.71 2.03 9.06
C TYR A 10 11.93 0.53 9.14
N PHE A 11 13.18 0.04 9.13
CA PHE A 11 13.45 -1.35 9.46
C PHE A 11 12.97 -1.68 10.88
N ASP A 12 13.24 -0.79 11.82
CA ASP A 12 12.80 -0.97 13.20
C ASP A 12 11.27 -0.95 13.31
N LEU A 13 10.63 0.07 12.76
CA LEU A 13 9.17 0.23 12.85
C LEU A 13 8.43 -0.93 12.18
N THR A 14 8.81 -1.25 10.96
CA THR A 14 8.15 -2.31 10.20
C THR A 14 8.42 -3.68 10.83
N GLY A 15 9.64 -3.92 11.28
CA GLY A 15 9.98 -5.17 11.95
C GLY A 15 9.19 -5.38 13.24
N ARG A 16 9.03 -4.33 14.04
CA ARG A 16 8.21 -4.40 15.25
C ARG A 16 6.75 -4.62 14.93
N ALA A 17 6.24 -3.94 13.89
CA ALA A 17 4.86 -4.13 13.47
C ALA A 17 4.60 -5.58 13.03
N LEU A 18 5.50 -6.17 12.26
CA LEU A 18 5.39 -7.57 11.83
C LEU A 18 5.30 -8.53 13.02
N LYS A 19 6.05 -8.25 14.09
CA LYS A 19 6.02 -9.09 15.28
C LYS A 19 4.75 -8.90 16.10
N LYS A 20 4.13 -7.74 16.00
CA LYS A 20 2.94 -7.40 16.78
C LYS A 20 1.65 -7.90 16.13
N VAL A 21 1.62 -8.02 14.82
CA VAL A 21 0.42 -8.38 14.07
C VAL A 21 -0.11 -9.73 14.53
N LYS A 22 -1.42 -9.78 14.77
CA LYS A 22 -2.14 -11.02 15.10
C LYS A 22 -3.31 -11.14 14.15
N LEU A 23 -3.63 -12.36 13.75
CA LEU A 23 -4.80 -12.60 12.91
C LEU A 23 -6.08 -12.32 13.69
N ASN A 24 -6.96 -11.54 13.10
CA ASN A 24 -8.28 -11.29 13.68
C ASN A 24 -9.28 -12.21 12.99
N LYS A 25 -9.53 -13.37 13.60
CA LYS A 25 -10.41 -14.41 13.02
C LYS A 25 -11.90 -14.05 13.10
N LYS A 26 -12.24 -13.02 13.85
CA LYS A 26 -13.63 -12.58 14.04
C LYS A 26 -13.99 -11.38 13.19
N ALA A 27 -13.04 -10.87 12.39
CA ALA A 27 -13.30 -9.69 11.58
C ALA A 27 -14.40 -9.97 10.56
N LYS A 28 -15.33 -9.04 10.46
CA LYS A 28 -16.35 -9.03 9.41
C LYS A 28 -16.11 -7.79 8.59
N ILE A 29 -16.08 -7.93 7.28
CA ILE A 29 -15.73 -6.84 6.38
C ILE A 29 -16.91 -6.54 5.47
N ASP A 30 -17.30 -5.26 5.43
CA ASP A 30 -18.15 -4.75 4.35
C ASP A 30 -17.25 -4.52 3.15
N VAL A 31 -17.42 -5.32 2.13
CA VAL A 31 -16.53 -5.33 0.95
C VAL A 31 -16.51 -3.96 0.26
N GLU A 32 -17.67 -3.35 0.09
CA GLU A 32 -17.75 -2.03 -0.57
C GLU A 32 -17.03 -0.95 0.25
N LYS A 33 -17.25 -0.90 1.55
CA LYS A 33 -16.57 0.06 2.43
C LYS A 33 -15.07 -0.15 2.43
N ALA A 34 -14.62 -1.40 2.48
CA ALA A 34 -13.20 -1.73 2.44
C ALA A 34 -12.57 -1.30 1.11
N ALA A 35 -13.25 -1.57 -0.01
CA ALA A 35 -12.77 -1.17 -1.32
C ALA A 35 -12.62 0.34 -1.43
N LEU A 36 -13.62 1.10 -0.97
CA LEU A 36 -13.59 2.56 -0.99
C LEU A 36 -12.49 3.10 -0.08
N ASP A 37 -12.27 2.50 1.08
CA ASP A 37 -11.22 2.90 2.00
C ASP A 37 -9.83 2.67 1.40
N PHE A 38 -9.59 1.51 0.82
CA PHE A 38 -8.32 1.20 0.17
C PHE A 38 -8.05 2.15 -0.99
N LEU A 39 -9.09 2.44 -1.78
CA LEU A 39 -8.97 3.36 -2.90
C LEU A 39 -8.66 4.79 -2.42
N ASP A 40 -9.33 5.23 -1.35
CA ASP A 40 -9.08 6.53 -0.74
C ASP A 40 -7.65 6.65 -0.22
N MET A 41 -7.15 5.62 0.47
CA MET A 41 -5.77 5.60 0.94
C MET A 41 -4.77 5.71 -0.22
N ALA A 42 -5.00 4.94 -1.28
CA ALA A 42 -4.15 5.01 -2.46
C ALA A 42 -4.16 6.41 -3.09
N GLN A 43 -5.33 7.01 -3.21
CA GLN A 43 -5.47 8.33 -3.81
C GLN A 43 -4.76 9.40 -2.97
N ARG A 44 -4.91 9.37 -1.65
CA ARG A 44 -4.27 10.33 -0.75
C ARG A 44 -2.75 10.29 -0.88
N TYR A 45 -2.16 9.10 -0.88
CA TYR A 45 -0.71 8.97 -0.99
C TYR A 45 -0.21 9.31 -2.38
N TYR A 46 -1.00 9.07 -3.41
CA TYR A 46 -0.67 9.53 -4.75
C TYR A 46 -0.63 11.06 -4.82
N ASP A 47 -1.62 11.73 -4.23
CA ASP A 47 -1.66 13.19 -4.18
C ASP A 47 -0.50 13.75 -3.33
N ASP A 48 -0.18 13.09 -2.21
CA ASP A 48 0.98 13.45 -1.40
C ASP A 48 2.27 13.36 -2.21
N ALA A 49 2.41 12.32 -3.03
CA ALA A 49 3.59 12.15 -3.88
C ALA A 49 3.77 13.33 -4.83
N LYS A 50 2.68 13.80 -5.45
CA LYS A 50 2.72 14.98 -6.32
C LYS A 50 3.18 16.22 -5.55
N HIS A 51 2.69 16.38 -4.33
CA HIS A 51 3.05 17.49 -3.47
C HIS A 51 4.56 17.49 -3.14
N PHE A 52 5.09 16.33 -2.74
CA PHE A 52 6.51 16.20 -2.44
C PHE A 52 7.39 16.38 -3.66
N GLU A 53 6.95 15.91 -4.83
CA GLU A 53 7.68 16.12 -6.07
C GLU A 53 7.80 17.61 -6.38
N LYS A 54 6.72 18.37 -6.24
CA LYS A 54 6.73 19.82 -6.46
C LYS A 54 7.68 20.54 -5.53
N LYS A 55 7.88 20.02 -4.32
CA LYS A 55 8.83 20.57 -3.35
C LYS A 55 10.26 20.16 -3.61
N GLY A 56 10.50 19.30 -4.59
CA GLY A 56 11.83 18.77 -4.88
C GLY A 56 12.26 17.62 -4.00
N ASP A 57 11.36 17.10 -3.15
CA ASP A 57 11.65 15.94 -2.29
C ASP A 57 11.25 14.65 -3.03
N LYS A 58 12.12 14.25 -3.95
CA LYS A 58 11.85 13.08 -4.81
C LYS A 58 11.85 11.77 -4.04
N LEU A 59 12.66 11.67 -3.00
CA LEU A 59 12.73 10.44 -2.20
C LEU A 59 11.42 10.19 -1.47
N THR A 60 10.87 11.22 -0.82
CA THR A 60 9.59 11.10 -0.13
C THR A 60 8.45 10.87 -1.12
N ALA A 61 8.50 11.52 -2.30
CA ALA A 61 7.52 11.28 -3.35
C ALA A 61 7.53 9.82 -3.80
N PHE A 62 8.71 9.26 -4.01
CA PHE A 62 8.86 7.85 -4.41
C PHE A 62 8.29 6.91 -3.34
N ALA A 63 8.61 7.17 -2.07
CA ALA A 63 8.09 6.37 -0.96
C ALA A 63 6.56 6.44 -0.89
N ALA A 64 5.98 7.62 -1.08
CA ALA A 64 4.53 7.80 -1.09
C ALA A 64 3.87 7.04 -2.24
N LEU A 65 4.48 7.03 -3.44
CA LEU A 65 3.98 6.26 -4.58
C LEU A 65 3.98 4.76 -4.29
N ASN A 66 5.06 4.25 -3.71
CA ASN A 66 5.13 2.83 -3.34
C ASN A 66 4.07 2.47 -2.31
N TYR A 67 3.84 3.34 -1.34
CA TYR A 67 2.82 3.11 -0.33
C TYR A 67 1.42 3.13 -0.95
N ALA A 68 1.15 4.10 -1.85
CA ALA A 68 -0.11 4.17 -2.58
C ALA A 68 -0.36 2.88 -3.38
N HIS A 69 0.67 2.43 -4.11
CA HIS A 69 0.55 1.23 -4.92
C HIS A 69 0.32 -0.02 -4.08
N GLY A 70 0.90 -0.06 -2.88
CA GLY A 70 0.67 -1.14 -1.92
C GLY A 70 -0.80 -1.30 -1.56
N TRP A 71 -1.53 -0.20 -1.38
CA TRP A 71 -2.97 -0.26 -1.12
C TRP A 71 -3.74 -0.80 -2.32
N LEU A 72 -3.35 -0.43 -3.54
CA LEU A 72 -3.98 -0.94 -4.77
C LEU A 72 -3.71 -2.43 -4.94
N ASP A 73 -2.46 -2.86 -4.73
CA ASP A 73 -2.09 -4.28 -4.82
C ASP A 73 -2.81 -5.12 -3.76
N ALA A 74 -2.89 -4.63 -2.54
CA ALA A 74 -3.59 -5.32 -1.46
C ALA A 74 -5.08 -5.47 -1.79
N GLY A 75 -5.70 -4.42 -2.31
CA GLY A 75 -7.10 -4.46 -2.71
C GLY A 75 -7.36 -5.43 -3.86
N ALA A 76 -6.47 -5.43 -4.85
CA ALA A 76 -6.56 -6.36 -5.97
C ALA A 76 -6.39 -7.81 -5.52
N ARG A 77 -5.40 -8.05 -4.65
CA ARG A 77 -5.13 -9.39 -4.13
C ARG A 77 -6.29 -9.93 -3.28
N LEU A 78 -6.90 -9.07 -2.50
CA LEU A 78 -8.05 -9.44 -1.65
C LEU A 78 -9.36 -9.58 -2.45
N GLY A 79 -9.37 -9.15 -3.70
CA GLY A 79 -10.57 -9.17 -4.53
C GLY A 79 -11.51 -7.99 -4.30
N LEU A 80 -11.04 -6.94 -3.63
CA LEU A 80 -11.81 -5.71 -3.46
C LEU A 80 -11.95 -4.95 -4.77
N PHE A 81 -10.95 -5.06 -5.65
CA PHE A 81 -10.93 -4.45 -6.98
C PHE A 81 -10.92 -5.55 -8.03
N ASP A 82 -11.78 -5.41 -9.01
CA ASP A 82 -11.76 -6.29 -10.18
C ASP A 82 -10.76 -5.70 -11.19
N VAL A 83 -9.57 -6.24 -11.23
CA VAL A 83 -8.51 -5.78 -12.13
C VAL A 83 -8.26 -6.77 -13.28
N GLY A 84 -9.09 -7.82 -13.37
CA GLY A 84 -8.88 -8.89 -14.35
C GLY A 84 -7.56 -9.60 -14.10
N ALA A 85 -6.85 -9.91 -15.16
CA ALA A 85 -5.53 -10.53 -15.10
C ALA A 85 -4.40 -9.51 -15.39
N ASP A 86 -4.62 -8.26 -15.07
CA ASP A 86 -3.65 -7.19 -15.32
C ASP A 86 -2.49 -7.30 -14.33
N ASN A 87 -1.40 -7.94 -14.76
CA ASN A 87 -0.19 -8.07 -13.95
C ASN A 87 0.88 -7.03 -14.29
N GLU A 88 0.57 -6.07 -15.12
CA GLU A 88 1.43 -4.92 -15.37
C GLU A 88 1.19 -3.83 -14.31
N LEU A 89 -0.07 -3.47 -14.09
CA LEU A 89 -0.43 -2.41 -13.13
C LEU A 89 -0.56 -2.94 -11.70
N PHE A 90 -0.86 -4.22 -11.54
CA PHE A 90 -1.08 -4.82 -10.22
C PHE A 90 -0.26 -6.08 -10.06
N THR A 91 0.18 -6.32 -8.84
CA THR A 91 0.84 -7.57 -8.48
C THR A 91 -0.24 -8.61 -8.18
N VAL A 92 -0.70 -9.32 -9.21
CA VAL A 92 -1.69 -10.38 -9.06
C VAL A 92 -1.05 -11.73 -9.35
N ASP A 93 -1.32 -12.68 -8.48
CA ASP A 93 -0.84 -14.05 -8.58
C ASP A 93 -1.96 -14.90 -9.15
N GLU A 94 -1.72 -15.58 -10.26
CA GLU A 94 -2.73 -16.44 -10.90
C GLU A 94 -3.28 -17.50 -9.95
N GLU A 95 -2.43 -18.07 -9.10
CA GLU A 95 -2.85 -19.06 -8.12
C GLU A 95 -3.83 -18.47 -7.10
N TRP A 96 -3.62 -17.23 -6.73
CA TRP A 96 -4.50 -16.53 -5.81
C TRP A 96 -5.86 -16.26 -6.44
N LEU A 97 -5.88 -15.99 -7.75
CA LEU A 97 -7.11 -15.68 -8.48
C LEU A 97 -7.99 -16.91 -8.73
N LYS A 98 -7.47 -18.07 -8.51
CA LYS A 98 -8.26 -19.30 -8.57
C LYS A 98 -9.05 -19.45 -7.29
#